data_fd03b8d49e8fe7d521b611cd15d6b7a5
#
_entry.id   fd03b8d49e8fe7d521b611cd15d6b7a5
#
_cell.length_a   1.000
_cell.length_b   1.000
_cell.length_c   1.000
_cell.angle_alpha   90.00
_cell.angle_beta   90.00
_cell.angle_gamma   90.00
#
_symmetry.space_group_name_H-M   'P 1'
#
loop_
_entity.id
_entity.type
_entity.pdbx_description
1 polymer ?
#
loop_
_entity_poly.entity_id
_entity_poly.type
_entity_poly.pdbx_seq_one_letter_code
_entity_poly.pdbx_strand_id
1 'polypeptide(L)'
;MTSRKRLRVTMAALGAVAMLAAWGLQAQDAQPPATQEEWSASDHTIRLASQAIPYKASAGTTLLKNDRGEPTGLMYSVAYTRSDVKDLSTRPVSFLFNGGPGSASMWLHMGSFGPKRVVTTNGEFTPPAPYAIVDNTESLLDRTDLVFIDAMGTGYSRIAGKGTERDFYGVDEDAAAFAQFINTYISRNGRWNSPKFLIGESYGTYRSAVLGNLLQQRYSMHLNGIDLISSVLDLSTLTFAPGDDRAYIYYMPSYAAVAWYHKALKNRPADLMPFLEEARHFAQVEYAAVLFKGSKATATEKAAVAKRLSGFTGLSEDYVLRANLRVNLQQFNAELLRSRGLTSGRIDARFTSYTFDLLTETAETDPFMAGVGGAFTAAVNRYNHEELKFGRDRQYLNSNGAGGRWNWTRQGGGGSFFPSAPNVQNDLAQAMITNPRLLVQVENGIYDMATPFMPTEFTFSHLGIAADLQKNITMKYYPSGHMMYLQDADRVALRDNVAAFIDRASRR
;
A
#
# COMPACT_ATOMS: atom_id res chain seq x y z
N MET A 1 71.26 48.10 -11.05
CA MET A 1 70.99 49.54 -11.36
C MET A 1 69.83 49.58 -12.32
N THR A 2 68.74 50.20 -11.89
CA THR A 2 67.83 51.08 -12.63
C THR A 2 67.06 50.46 -13.81
N SER A 3 65.80 50.62 -14.02
CA SER A 3 64.80 51.62 -13.61
C SER A 3 63.42 51.12 -14.02
N ARG A 4 62.45 51.25 -13.13
CA ARG A 4 61.01 51.05 -13.41
C ARG A 4 60.48 52.14 -14.31
N LYS A 5 59.75 51.80 -15.40
CA LYS A 5 58.82 52.72 -16.04
C LYS A 5 57.38 52.18 -15.91
N ARG A 6 56.62 52.93 -15.15
CA ARG A 6 55.16 52.77 -15.03
C ARG A 6 54.48 53.32 -16.27
N LEU A 7 53.65 52.51 -16.91
CA LEU A 7 52.73 52.98 -17.95
C LEU A 7 51.35 53.16 -17.32
N ARG A 8 50.89 54.43 -17.24
CA ARG A 8 49.51 54.76 -16.86
C ARG A 8 48.66 54.66 -18.12
N VAL A 9 47.67 53.80 -18.11
CA VAL A 9 46.57 53.79 -19.08
C VAL A 9 45.36 54.45 -18.45
N THR A 10 44.97 55.55 -19.04
CA THR A 10 43.78 56.35 -18.71
C THR A 10 42.55 55.66 -19.30
N MET A 11 41.65 55.13 -18.51
CA MET A 11 40.33 54.70 -18.95
C MET A 11 39.35 55.85 -18.94
N ALA A 12 38.84 56.17 -20.11
CA ALA A 12 37.69 57.10 -20.27
C ALA A 12 36.40 56.35 -19.88
N ALA A 13 35.68 56.92 -18.96
CA ALA A 13 34.35 56.46 -18.55
C ALA A 13 33.32 56.88 -19.60
N LEU A 14 32.71 55.94 -20.28
CA LEU A 14 31.44 56.12 -20.99
C LEU A 14 30.33 55.54 -20.12
N GLY A 15 29.49 56.41 -19.59
CA GLY A 15 28.31 56.04 -18.85
C GLY A 15 27.24 55.48 -19.79
N ALA A 16 26.90 54.21 -19.57
CA ALA A 16 25.67 53.63 -20.08
C ALA A 16 24.70 53.51 -18.91
N VAL A 17 23.67 54.35 -18.93
CA VAL A 17 22.50 54.25 -18.02
C VAL A 17 21.69 53.05 -18.49
N ALA A 18 21.87 51.92 -17.84
CA ALA A 18 20.98 50.79 -18.01
C ALA A 18 19.77 51.00 -17.10
N MET A 19 18.61 51.32 -17.68
CA MET A 19 17.32 51.22 -17.01
C MET A 19 17.06 49.74 -16.71
N LEU A 20 17.28 49.32 -15.46
CA LEU A 20 16.73 48.08 -14.92
C LEU A 20 15.22 48.29 -14.74
N ALA A 21 14.46 47.84 -15.76
CA ALA A 21 13.04 47.58 -15.56
C ALA A 21 12.94 46.41 -14.57
N ALA A 22 12.67 46.72 -13.30
CA ALA A 22 12.25 45.76 -12.31
C ALA A 22 10.89 45.19 -12.72
N TRP A 23 10.91 44.06 -13.40
CA TRP A 23 9.73 43.21 -13.51
C TRP A 23 9.49 42.65 -12.13
N GLY A 24 8.64 43.30 -11.35
CA GLY A 24 8.03 42.73 -10.18
C GLY A 24 7.25 41.51 -10.64
N LEU A 25 7.85 40.34 -10.45
CA LEU A 25 7.10 39.09 -10.32
C LEU A 25 6.20 39.29 -9.09
N GLN A 26 5.01 39.84 -9.30
CA GLN A 26 3.92 39.62 -8.37
C GLN A 26 3.74 38.13 -8.33
N ALA A 27 4.15 37.52 -7.22
CA ALA A 27 3.62 36.22 -6.86
C ALA A 27 2.11 36.38 -6.92
N GLN A 28 1.48 35.80 -7.93
CA GLN A 28 0.03 35.65 -7.92
C GLN A 28 -0.25 34.91 -6.61
N ASP A 29 -0.88 35.60 -5.67
CA ASP A 29 -1.47 34.99 -4.51
C ASP A 29 -2.34 33.86 -5.04
N ALA A 30 -1.85 32.64 -4.93
CA ALA A 30 -2.60 31.46 -5.35
C ALA A 30 -3.91 31.52 -4.57
N GLN A 31 -5.01 31.72 -5.28
CA GLN A 31 -6.33 31.66 -4.65
C GLN A 31 -6.37 30.41 -3.76
N PRO A 32 -6.78 30.56 -2.48
CA PRO A 32 -6.89 29.40 -1.62
C PRO A 32 -7.75 28.35 -2.33
N PRO A 33 -7.34 27.08 -2.33
CA PRO A 33 -8.05 26.02 -3.02
C PRO A 33 -9.54 26.06 -2.67
N ALA A 34 -10.40 25.86 -3.67
CA ALA A 34 -11.85 25.88 -3.49
C ALA A 34 -12.23 24.99 -2.31
N THR A 35 -13.12 25.48 -1.44
CA THR A 35 -13.62 24.75 -0.27
C THR A 35 -15.04 24.20 -0.51
N GLN A 36 -15.49 24.23 -1.78
CA GLN A 36 -16.82 23.75 -2.16
C GLN A 36 -16.74 22.29 -2.62
N GLU A 37 -17.65 21.47 -2.09
CA GLU A 37 -17.82 20.10 -2.55
C GLU A 37 -18.34 20.07 -3.98
N GLU A 38 -17.82 19.13 -4.76
CA GLU A 38 -18.26 18.86 -6.14
C GLU A 38 -18.68 17.40 -6.25
N TRP A 39 -19.77 17.15 -6.97
CA TRP A 39 -20.29 15.80 -7.15
C TRP A 39 -20.77 15.58 -8.57
N SER A 40 -20.49 14.40 -9.11
CA SER A 40 -21.07 13.86 -10.32
C SER A 40 -21.69 12.50 -10.00
N ALA A 41 -22.87 12.23 -10.57
CA ALA A 41 -23.54 10.94 -10.39
C ALA A 41 -24.12 10.45 -11.72
N SER A 42 -24.06 9.13 -11.94
CA SER A 42 -24.59 8.48 -13.13
C SER A 42 -25.12 7.10 -12.79
N ASP A 43 -26.15 6.66 -13.53
CA ASP A 43 -26.76 5.35 -13.36
C ASP A 43 -26.17 4.36 -14.38
N HIS A 44 -25.87 3.17 -13.92
CA HIS A 44 -25.22 2.10 -14.66
C HIS A 44 -25.83 0.74 -14.38
N THR A 45 -25.46 -0.24 -15.16
CA THR A 45 -25.76 -1.66 -14.91
C THR A 45 -24.51 -2.50 -15.20
N ILE A 46 -24.20 -3.42 -14.28
CA ILE A 46 -23.17 -4.43 -14.48
C ILE A 46 -23.80 -5.81 -14.47
N ARG A 47 -23.26 -6.73 -15.28
CA ARG A 47 -23.63 -8.14 -15.22
C ARG A 47 -22.60 -8.94 -14.43
N LEU A 48 -23.03 -9.47 -13.27
CA LEU A 48 -22.21 -10.36 -12.44
C LEU A 48 -22.85 -11.76 -12.47
N ALA A 49 -22.10 -12.76 -12.95
CA ALA A 49 -22.64 -14.07 -13.28
C ALA A 49 -23.89 -13.96 -14.17
N SER A 50 -25.05 -14.43 -13.73
CA SER A 50 -26.32 -14.35 -14.47
C SER A 50 -27.18 -13.13 -14.12
N GLN A 51 -26.77 -12.32 -13.12
CA GLN A 51 -27.57 -11.21 -12.61
C GLN A 51 -27.14 -9.88 -13.21
N ALA A 52 -28.10 -9.09 -13.70
CA ALA A 52 -27.92 -7.68 -14.02
C ALA A 52 -28.15 -6.86 -12.73
N ILE A 53 -27.14 -6.09 -12.33
CA ILE A 53 -27.15 -5.28 -11.10
C ILE A 53 -27.16 -3.81 -11.50
N PRO A 54 -28.28 -3.11 -11.27
CA PRO A 54 -28.34 -1.67 -11.46
C PRO A 54 -27.62 -0.97 -10.29
N TYR A 55 -26.80 0.03 -10.60
CA TYR A 55 -26.08 0.79 -9.58
C TYR A 55 -25.92 2.24 -9.99
N LYS A 56 -25.76 3.09 -8.98
CA LYS A 56 -25.36 4.48 -9.12
C LYS A 56 -23.86 4.62 -8.82
N ALA A 57 -23.14 5.24 -9.74
CA ALA A 57 -21.78 5.71 -9.51
C ALA A 57 -21.81 7.18 -9.10
N SER A 58 -21.21 7.50 -7.95
CA SER A 58 -21.15 8.88 -7.43
C SER A 58 -19.68 9.21 -7.16
N ALA A 59 -19.12 10.14 -7.93
CA ALA A 59 -17.75 10.63 -7.79
C ALA A 59 -17.77 12.06 -7.28
N GLY A 60 -16.98 12.37 -6.26
CA GLY A 60 -16.97 13.71 -5.72
C GLY A 60 -16.10 13.90 -4.49
N THR A 61 -16.12 15.13 -3.99
CA THR A 61 -15.31 15.53 -2.83
C THR A 61 -16.16 15.82 -1.61
N THR A 62 -15.73 15.33 -0.45
CA THR A 62 -16.31 15.63 0.87
C THR A 62 -15.43 16.63 1.59
N LEU A 63 -16.03 17.71 2.09
CA LEU A 63 -15.36 18.76 2.86
C LEU A 63 -15.00 18.25 4.26
N LEU A 64 -13.73 18.24 4.59
CA LEU A 64 -13.21 17.99 5.92
C LEU A 64 -13.02 19.32 6.66
N LYS A 65 -13.20 19.27 7.97
CA LYS A 65 -13.14 20.46 8.84
C LYS A 65 -12.33 20.13 10.12
N ASN A 66 -11.67 21.14 10.65
CA ASN A 66 -11.06 21.05 11.98
C ASN A 66 -12.14 21.17 13.10
N ASP A 67 -11.73 21.07 14.35
CA ASP A 67 -12.61 21.13 15.53
C ASP A 67 -13.32 22.50 15.71
N ARG A 68 -12.86 23.55 15.01
CA ARG A 68 -13.52 24.87 14.97
C ARG A 68 -14.54 25.00 13.84
N GLY A 69 -14.71 23.93 13.04
CA GLY A 69 -15.59 23.92 11.90
C GLY A 69 -15.03 24.59 10.65
N GLU A 70 -13.75 24.97 10.65
CA GLU A 70 -13.07 25.58 9.51
C GLU A 70 -12.69 24.53 8.47
N PRO A 71 -12.89 24.77 7.16
CA PRO A 71 -12.46 23.89 6.09
C PRO A 71 -10.95 23.59 6.13
N THR A 72 -10.57 22.31 5.98
CA THR A 72 -9.17 21.86 5.97
C THR A 72 -8.80 21.05 4.74
N GLY A 73 -9.78 20.41 4.08
CA GLY A 73 -9.51 19.60 2.91
C GLY A 73 -10.77 19.16 2.20
N LEU A 74 -10.60 18.75 0.95
CA LEU A 74 -11.60 18.12 0.11
C LEU A 74 -11.13 16.68 -0.17
N MET A 75 -11.80 15.69 0.39
CA MET A 75 -11.46 14.28 0.25
C MET A 75 -12.28 13.65 -0.85
N TYR A 76 -11.62 13.19 -1.91
CA TYR A 76 -12.25 12.57 -3.07
C TYR A 76 -12.60 11.12 -2.82
N SER A 77 -13.75 10.72 -3.32
CA SER A 77 -14.20 9.33 -3.31
C SER A 77 -15.06 9.00 -4.51
N VAL A 78 -15.12 7.70 -4.83
CA VAL A 78 -16.08 7.14 -5.78
C VAL A 78 -16.89 6.07 -5.07
N ALA A 79 -18.20 6.30 -5.00
CA ALA A 79 -19.15 5.35 -4.40
C ALA A 79 -19.96 4.66 -5.48
N TYR A 80 -20.07 3.34 -5.39
CA TYR A 80 -20.94 2.49 -6.19
C TYR A 80 -22.00 1.90 -5.30
N THR A 81 -23.26 2.32 -5.48
CA THR A 81 -24.37 1.91 -4.66
C THR A 81 -25.42 1.20 -5.49
N ARG A 82 -25.83 0.02 -5.06
CA ARG A 82 -26.83 -0.78 -5.74
C ARG A 82 -28.21 -0.08 -5.64
N SER A 83 -28.88 0.16 -6.79
CA SER A 83 -30.07 1.02 -6.89
C SER A 83 -31.39 0.30 -6.57
N ASP A 84 -31.42 -1.03 -6.64
CA ASP A 84 -32.63 -1.85 -6.42
C ASP A 84 -32.81 -2.31 -4.96
N VAL A 85 -31.95 -1.88 -4.02
CA VAL A 85 -32.05 -2.21 -2.61
C VAL A 85 -32.94 -1.21 -1.89
N LYS A 86 -34.00 -1.70 -1.24
CA LYS A 86 -34.95 -0.87 -0.48
C LYS A 86 -34.55 -0.72 0.99
N ASP A 87 -34.07 -1.78 1.61
CA ASP A 87 -33.64 -1.79 3.01
C ASP A 87 -32.13 -1.77 3.13
N LEU A 88 -31.59 -0.60 3.44
CA LEU A 88 -30.16 -0.37 3.60
C LEU A 88 -29.57 -1.09 4.82
N SER A 89 -30.37 -1.52 5.78
CA SER A 89 -29.89 -2.28 6.95
C SER A 89 -29.40 -3.67 6.57
N THR A 90 -29.92 -4.23 5.48
CA THR A 90 -29.51 -5.53 4.94
C THR A 90 -28.36 -5.44 3.95
N ARG A 91 -27.97 -4.22 3.55
CA ARG A 91 -26.97 -3.98 2.53
C ARG A 91 -25.64 -3.53 3.15
N PRO A 92 -24.57 -4.32 3.08
CA PRO A 92 -23.24 -3.90 3.56
C PRO A 92 -22.71 -2.68 2.81
N VAL A 93 -21.82 -1.93 3.47
CA VAL A 93 -21.02 -0.88 2.85
C VAL A 93 -19.54 -1.13 3.18
N SER A 94 -18.70 -1.15 2.17
CA SER A 94 -17.26 -1.34 2.28
C SER A 94 -16.51 -0.07 1.88
N PHE A 95 -15.59 0.37 2.72
CA PHE A 95 -14.67 1.48 2.46
C PHE A 95 -13.33 0.92 2.06
N LEU A 96 -12.89 1.25 0.83
CA LEU A 96 -11.70 0.66 0.19
C LEU A 96 -10.64 1.74 -0.04
N PHE A 97 -9.41 1.41 0.27
CA PHE A 97 -8.29 2.34 0.10
C PHE A 97 -6.93 1.63 -0.01
N ASN A 98 -6.09 2.16 -0.90
CA ASN A 98 -4.68 1.79 -0.98
C ASN A 98 -3.86 2.48 0.12
N GLY A 99 -2.59 2.08 0.21
CA GLY A 99 -1.65 2.52 1.24
C GLY A 99 -0.66 3.59 0.79
N GLY A 100 0.56 3.21 0.67
CA GLY A 100 1.73 4.02 0.41
C GLY A 100 2.65 4.10 1.64
N PRO A 101 2.50 5.04 2.60
CA PRO A 101 1.47 6.09 2.70
C PRO A 101 1.48 7.09 1.55
N GLY A 102 0.29 7.68 1.30
CA GLY A 102 0.15 8.71 0.27
C GLY A 102 0.03 8.17 -1.16
N SER A 103 -0.54 6.98 -1.37
CA SER A 103 -0.96 6.46 -2.67
C SER A 103 -2.46 6.68 -2.88
N ALA A 104 -2.86 6.98 -4.11
CA ALA A 104 -4.27 6.98 -4.51
C ALA A 104 -4.83 5.56 -4.54
N SER A 105 -6.15 5.43 -4.37
CA SER A 105 -6.83 4.14 -4.34
C SER A 105 -7.13 3.56 -5.73
N MET A 106 -6.51 4.09 -6.77
CA MET A 106 -6.71 3.65 -8.16
C MET A 106 -6.36 2.17 -8.39
N TRP A 107 -5.45 1.61 -7.58
CA TRP A 107 -5.01 0.23 -7.73
C TRP A 107 -6.12 -0.75 -7.37
N LEU A 108 -6.68 -0.64 -6.16
CA LEU A 108 -7.86 -1.41 -5.76
C LEU A 108 -9.07 -1.06 -6.63
N HIS A 109 -9.27 0.21 -6.97
CA HIS A 109 -10.42 0.66 -7.72
C HIS A 109 -10.47 0.08 -9.14
N MET A 110 -9.36 0.21 -9.89
CA MET A 110 -9.28 -0.21 -11.29
C MET A 110 -8.69 -1.62 -11.48
N GLY A 111 -8.22 -2.25 -10.42
CA GLY A 111 -7.58 -3.57 -10.50
C GLY A 111 -8.39 -4.70 -9.89
N SER A 112 -9.18 -4.43 -8.82
CA SER A 112 -9.79 -5.49 -8.02
C SER A 112 -11.33 -5.45 -8.02
N PHE A 113 -11.95 -4.65 -7.16
CA PHE A 113 -13.36 -4.79 -6.79
C PHE A 113 -14.32 -3.78 -7.43
N GLY A 114 -13.81 -2.74 -8.08
CA GLY A 114 -14.64 -1.77 -8.79
C GLY A 114 -15.44 -2.40 -9.94
N PRO A 115 -16.48 -1.74 -10.48
CA PRO A 115 -17.30 -2.28 -11.55
C PRO A 115 -16.58 -2.32 -12.92
N LYS A 116 -15.50 -1.57 -13.06
CA LYS A 116 -14.62 -1.58 -14.24
C LYS A 116 -13.20 -1.89 -13.80
N ARG A 117 -12.45 -2.53 -14.66
CA ARG A 117 -11.02 -2.80 -14.42
C ARG A 117 -10.17 -2.55 -15.66
N VAL A 118 -8.91 -2.21 -15.42
CA VAL A 118 -7.89 -2.20 -16.48
C VAL A 118 -7.42 -3.61 -16.79
N VAL A 119 -7.15 -3.88 -18.05
CA VAL A 119 -6.55 -5.15 -18.50
C VAL A 119 -5.04 -5.04 -18.39
N THR A 120 -4.43 -5.97 -17.65
CA THR A 120 -2.98 -6.11 -17.50
C THR A 120 -2.54 -7.52 -17.85
N THR A 121 -1.25 -7.72 -18.05
CA THR A 121 -0.67 -9.05 -18.30
C THR A 121 -0.29 -9.71 -16.99
N ASN A 122 -0.73 -10.95 -16.77
CA ASN A 122 -0.54 -11.72 -15.52
C ASN A 122 0.93 -11.80 -15.06
N GLY A 123 1.33 -10.93 -14.12
CA GLY A 123 2.68 -10.94 -13.55
C GLY A 123 3.81 -10.57 -14.52
N GLU A 124 3.48 -9.98 -15.65
CA GLU A 124 4.41 -9.57 -16.69
C GLU A 124 4.22 -8.10 -17.08
N PHE A 125 5.16 -7.56 -17.83
CA PHE A 125 5.10 -6.20 -18.35
C PHE A 125 3.90 -6.02 -19.28
N THR A 126 3.00 -5.10 -18.94
CA THR A 126 1.87 -4.71 -19.77
C THR A 126 2.37 -3.86 -20.95
N PRO A 127 2.10 -4.23 -22.21
CA PRO A 127 2.54 -3.43 -23.35
C PRO A 127 2.06 -1.99 -23.29
N PRO A 128 2.79 -1.02 -23.90
CA PRO A 128 2.35 0.36 -23.99
C PRO A 128 0.95 0.51 -24.63
N ALA A 129 0.34 1.68 -24.43
CA ALA A 129 -0.98 2.01 -24.98
C ALA A 129 -1.17 1.56 -26.46
N PRO A 130 -2.43 1.21 -26.83
CA PRO A 130 -3.70 1.51 -26.15
C PRO A 130 -4.06 0.50 -25.04
N TYR A 131 -4.49 1.02 -23.88
CA TYR A 131 -4.94 0.19 -22.76
C TYR A 131 -6.46 -0.02 -22.78
N ALA A 132 -6.89 -1.24 -22.44
CA ALA A 132 -8.29 -1.59 -22.36
C ALA A 132 -8.86 -1.46 -20.94
N ILE A 133 -10.09 -0.91 -20.85
CA ILE A 133 -10.94 -0.98 -19.66
C ILE A 133 -12.11 -1.88 -20.00
N VAL A 134 -12.43 -2.80 -19.11
CA VAL A 134 -13.51 -3.78 -19.30
C VAL A 134 -14.43 -3.80 -18.08
N ASP A 135 -15.63 -4.35 -18.24
CA ASP A 135 -16.49 -4.70 -17.12
C ASP A 135 -15.78 -5.70 -16.22
N ASN A 136 -15.85 -5.48 -14.93
CA ASN A 136 -15.18 -6.34 -13.96
C ASN A 136 -16.16 -7.38 -13.42
N THR A 137 -16.06 -8.61 -13.92
CA THR A 137 -16.88 -9.73 -13.46
C THR A 137 -16.60 -10.15 -12.02
N GLU A 138 -15.47 -9.73 -11.45
CA GLU A 138 -15.04 -9.94 -10.07
C GLU A 138 -15.39 -8.76 -9.14
N SER A 139 -16.25 -7.83 -9.58
CA SER A 139 -16.75 -6.78 -8.71
C SER A 139 -17.54 -7.33 -7.51
N LEU A 140 -17.42 -6.70 -6.35
CA LEU A 140 -18.16 -7.05 -5.14
C LEU A 140 -19.55 -6.37 -5.06
N LEU A 141 -20.03 -5.72 -6.12
CA LEU A 141 -21.34 -5.04 -6.13
C LEU A 141 -22.53 -5.97 -5.93
N ASP A 142 -22.38 -7.27 -6.09
CA ASP A 142 -23.39 -8.25 -5.70
C ASP A 142 -23.49 -8.47 -4.18
N ARG A 143 -22.46 -8.10 -3.40
CA ARG A 143 -22.37 -8.31 -1.94
C ARG A 143 -22.46 -7.04 -1.12
N THR A 144 -21.81 -5.98 -1.56
CA THR A 144 -21.65 -4.75 -0.77
C THR A 144 -21.68 -3.52 -1.68
N ASP A 145 -22.08 -2.37 -1.12
CA ASP A 145 -21.77 -1.10 -1.76
C ASP A 145 -20.29 -0.78 -1.56
N LEU A 146 -19.68 -0.16 -2.55
CA LEU A 146 -18.23 0.10 -2.57
C LEU A 146 -17.96 1.60 -2.51
N VAL A 147 -17.09 2.03 -1.61
CA VAL A 147 -16.66 3.42 -1.49
C VAL A 147 -15.14 3.46 -1.54
N PHE A 148 -14.59 3.80 -2.70
CA PHE A 148 -13.15 3.99 -2.88
C PHE A 148 -12.77 5.41 -2.46
N ILE A 149 -11.78 5.53 -1.58
CA ILE A 149 -11.37 6.82 -0.98
C ILE A 149 -9.93 7.10 -1.31
N ASP A 150 -9.66 8.24 -1.91
CA ASP A 150 -8.28 8.71 -2.13
C ASP A 150 -7.78 9.49 -0.90
N ALA A 151 -6.61 9.09 -0.38
CA ALA A 151 -5.97 9.78 0.74
C ALA A 151 -5.69 11.25 0.41
N MET A 152 -5.59 12.10 1.44
CA MET A 152 -5.35 13.54 1.22
C MET A 152 -4.07 13.78 0.41
N GLY A 153 -4.19 14.66 -0.59
CA GLY A 153 -3.12 14.97 -1.55
C GLY A 153 -2.95 13.94 -2.67
N THR A 154 -3.80 12.90 -2.74
CA THR A 154 -3.80 11.91 -3.82
C THR A 154 -5.10 11.97 -4.62
N GLY A 155 -5.14 11.34 -5.78
CA GLY A 155 -6.29 11.39 -6.66
C GLY A 155 -6.73 12.81 -6.94
N TYR A 156 -7.98 13.11 -6.62
CA TYR A 156 -8.50 14.48 -6.62
C TYR A 156 -8.68 15.06 -5.21
N SER A 157 -8.20 14.37 -4.17
CA SER A 157 -8.18 14.91 -2.80
C SER A 157 -7.17 16.05 -2.67
N ARG A 158 -7.58 17.16 -2.10
CA ARG A 158 -6.73 18.36 -1.95
C ARG A 158 -6.85 18.96 -0.55
N ILE A 159 -5.74 19.39 0.01
CA ILE A 159 -5.70 20.25 1.19
C ILE A 159 -6.31 21.59 0.78
N ALA A 160 -7.19 22.16 1.61
CA ALA A 160 -7.94 23.36 1.29
C ALA A 160 -8.19 24.21 2.54
N GLY A 161 -8.63 25.44 2.35
CA GLY A 161 -8.97 26.34 3.45
C GLY A 161 -7.81 26.59 4.42
N LYS A 162 -7.98 26.21 5.67
CA LYS A 162 -6.98 26.35 6.75
C LYS A 162 -6.08 25.11 6.93
N GLY A 163 -6.32 24.05 6.14
CA GLY A 163 -5.55 22.81 6.26
C GLY A 163 -4.10 22.95 5.79
N THR A 164 -3.27 22.12 6.37
CA THR A 164 -1.85 21.99 6.05
C THR A 164 -1.46 20.53 5.90
N GLU A 165 -0.27 20.22 5.38
CA GLU A 165 0.22 18.85 5.32
C GLU A 165 0.27 18.18 6.71
N ARG A 166 0.52 18.93 7.77
CA ARG A 166 0.59 18.43 9.15
C ARG A 166 -0.75 17.92 9.67
N ASP A 167 -1.86 18.33 9.07
CA ASP A 167 -3.20 17.89 9.45
C ASP A 167 -3.56 16.55 8.80
N PHE A 168 -2.71 16.03 7.86
CA PHE A 168 -3.05 14.86 7.06
C PHE A 168 -1.90 13.87 6.85
N TYR A 169 -0.63 14.32 6.89
CA TYR A 169 0.52 13.49 6.56
C TYR A 169 1.15 12.89 7.82
N GLY A 170 0.41 12.04 8.47
CA GLY A 170 0.82 11.29 9.64
C GLY A 170 -0.15 10.15 9.93
N VAL A 171 0.25 9.23 10.80
CA VAL A 171 -0.53 8.02 11.09
C VAL A 171 -1.88 8.36 11.70
N ASP A 172 -1.88 9.19 12.73
CA ASP A 172 -3.10 9.56 13.45
C ASP A 172 -3.94 10.57 12.66
N GLU A 173 -3.28 11.50 11.99
CA GLU A 173 -3.90 12.54 11.17
C GLU A 173 -4.60 11.95 9.94
N ASP A 174 -3.97 11.01 9.25
CA ASP A 174 -4.53 10.28 8.12
C ASP A 174 -5.75 9.46 8.55
N ALA A 175 -5.64 8.69 9.64
CA ALA A 175 -6.75 7.92 10.18
C ALA A 175 -7.91 8.82 10.63
N ALA A 176 -7.64 9.99 11.22
CA ALA A 176 -8.66 10.96 11.61
C ALA A 176 -9.40 11.54 10.41
N ALA A 177 -8.70 11.84 9.32
CA ALA A 177 -9.31 12.32 8.07
C ALA A 177 -10.25 11.27 7.47
N PHE A 178 -9.82 10.00 7.40
CA PHE A 178 -10.67 8.90 6.95
C PHE A 178 -11.87 8.66 7.88
N ALA A 179 -11.68 8.74 9.20
CA ALA A 179 -12.77 8.58 10.16
C ALA A 179 -13.82 9.69 10.01
N GLN A 180 -13.40 10.95 9.82
CA GLN A 180 -14.31 12.07 9.57
C GLN A 180 -15.08 11.88 8.26
N PHE A 181 -14.39 11.45 7.18
CA PHE A 181 -15.03 11.14 5.91
C PHE A 181 -16.08 10.04 6.07
N ILE A 182 -15.72 8.89 6.68
CA ILE A 182 -16.62 7.74 6.86
C ILE A 182 -17.84 8.13 7.69
N ASN A 183 -17.63 8.84 8.80
CA ASN A 183 -18.75 9.33 9.63
C ASN A 183 -19.69 10.24 8.84
N THR A 184 -19.14 11.14 8.04
CA THR A 184 -19.92 12.04 7.16
C THR A 184 -20.68 11.24 6.11
N TYR A 185 -20.03 10.28 5.44
CA TYR A 185 -20.64 9.43 4.42
C TYR A 185 -21.79 8.60 5.00
N ILE A 186 -21.56 7.92 6.13
CA ILE A 186 -22.55 7.09 6.82
C ILE A 186 -23.78 7.91 7.21
N SER A 187 -23.57 9.13 7.74
CA SER A 187 -24.65 10.02 8.16
C SER A 187 -25.44 10.57 6.98
N ARG A 188 -24.77 11.08 5.95
CA ARG A 188 -25.43 11.64 4.76
C ARG A 188 -26.24 10.62 3.96
N ASN A 189 -25.78 9.37 3.95
CA ASN A 189 -26.40 8.32 3.15
C ASN A 189 -27.29 7.37 3.97
N GLY A 190 -27.59 7.68 5.24
CA GLY A 190 -28.48 6.87 6.09
C GLY A 190 -27.95 5.45 6.37
N ARG A 191 -26.62 5.25 6.44
CA ARG A 191 -26.01 3.92 6.52
C ARG A 191 -25.62 3.49 7.95
N TRP A 192 -26.13 4.18 8.99
CA TRP A 192 -25.81 3.85 10.38
C TRP A 192 -26.16 2.41 10.76
N ASN A 193 -27.25 1.86 10.25
CA ASN A 193 -27.68 0.48 10.52
C ASN A 193 -27.18 -0.55 9.49
N SER A 194 -26.39 -0.16 8.50
CA SER A 194 -25.78 -1.09 7.54
C SER A 194 -24.58 -1.83 8.15
N PRO A 195 -24.34 -3.10 7.80
CA PRO A 195 -23.05 -3.74 8.07
C PRO A 195 -21.90 -2.97 7.42
N LYS A 196 -20.79 -2.77 8.13
CA LYS A 196 -19.69 -1.89 7.73
C LYS A 196 -18.37 -2.64 7.66
N PHE A 197 -17.62 -2.39 6.59
CA PHE A 197 -16.34 -3.03 6.32
C PHE A 197 -15.25 -2.02 5.96
N LEU A 198 -14.02 -2.30 6.37
CA LEU A 198 -12.82 -1.67 5.83
C LEU A 198 -12.08 -2.69 4.98
N ILE A 199 -11.61 -2.29 3.81
CA ILE A 199 -10.76 -3.09 2.93
C ILE A 199 -9.54 -2.24 2.60
N GLY A 200 -8.43 -2.55 3.25
CA GLY A 200 -7.18 -1.80 3.10
C GLY A 200 -6.08 -2.62 2.46
N GLU A 201 -5.26 -1.99 1.60
CA GLU A 201 -4.10 -2.63 1.01
C GLU A 201 -2.81 -1.94 1.44
N SER A 202 -1.76 -2.74 1.74
CA SER A 202 -0.43 -2.22 2.09
C SER A 202 -0.49 -1.34 3.35
N TYR A 203 0.04 -0.12 3.34
CA TYR A 203 -0.17 0.85 4.43
C TYR A 203 -1.67 1.08 4.73
N GLY A 204 -2.57 0.80 3.79
CA GLY A 204 -4.01 0.80 4.04
C GLY A 204 -4.44 -0.19 5.12
N THR A 205 -3.70 -1.28 5.33
CA THR A 205 -3.92 -2.23 6.43
C THR A 205 -3.50 -1.63 7.77
N TYR A 206 -2.39 -0.90 7.78
CA TYR A 206 -1.92 -0.10 8.91
C TYR A 206 -2.97 0.95 9.30
N ARG A 207 -3.47 1.70 8.30
CA ARG A 207 -4.60 2.64 8.46
C ARG A 207 -5.85 1.93 8.99
N SER A 208 -6.21 0.76 8.47
CA SER A 208 -7.42 0.02 8.88
C SER A 208 -7.39 -0.35 10.36
N ALA A 209 -6.24 -0.71 10.91
CA ALA A 209 -6.09 -1.02 12.32
C ALA A 209 -6.39 0.22 13.20
N VAL A 210 -5.74 1.35 12.92
CA VAL A 210 -5.94 2.61 13.64
C VAL A 210 -7.37 3.12 13.47
N LEU A 211 -7.86 3.11 12.22
CA LEU A 211 -9.20 3.60 11.86
C LEU A 211 -10.30 2.77 12.51
N GLY A 212 -10.17 1.44 12.56
CA GLY A 212 -11.13 0.55 13.21
C GLY A 212 -11.29 0.86 14.70
N ASN A 213 -10.16 1.08 15.40
CA ASN A 213 -10.16 1.50 16.79
C ASN A 213 -10.77 2.92 16.97
N LEU A 214 -10.35 3.87 16.14
CA LEU A 214 -10.78 5.26 16.18
C LEU A 214 -12.29 5.42 15.93
N LEU A 215 -12.86 4.69 14.96
CA LEU A 215 -14.29 4.71 14.65
C LEU A 215 -15.13 4.25 15.85
N GLN A 216 -14.68 3.21 16.56
CA GLN A 216 -15.36 2.74 17.77
C GLN A 216 -15.27 3.76 18.90
N GLN A 217 -14.07 4.28 19.18
CA GLN A 217 -13.84 5.16 20.32
C GLN A 217 -14.46 6.55 20.14
N ARG A 218 -14.30 7.15 18.95
CA ARG A 218 -14.73 8.53 18.71
C ARG A 218 -16.16 8.65 18.24
N TYR A 219 -16.65 7.66 17.46
CA TYR A 219 -17.98 7.73 16.82
C TYR A 219 -18.95 6.63 17.26
N SER A 220 -18.54 5.76 18.19
CA SER A 220 -19.32 4.57 18.59
C SER A 220 -19.76 3.73 17.39
N MET A 221 -18.94 3.71 16.33
CA MET A 221 -19.21 3.02 15.08
C MET A 221 -18.49 1.67 15.07
N HIS A 222 -19.23 0.58 15.26
CA HIS A 222 -18.71 -0.78 15.20
C HIS A 222 -18.64 -1.28 13.76
N LEU A 223 -17.54 -1.95 13.41
CA LEU A 223 -17.35 -2.63 12.13
C LEU A 223 -17.76 -4.10 12.24
N ASN A 224 -18.27 -4.65 11.15
CA ASN A 224 -18.52 -6.09 11.02
C ASN A 224 -17.27 -6.84 10.62
N GLY A 225 -16.41 -6.23 9.79
CA GLY A 225 -15.19 -6.85 9.34
C GLY A 225 -14.12 -5.87 8.86
N ILE A 226 -12.88 -6.32 8.91
CA ILE A 226 -11.71 -5.65 8.35
C ILE A 226 -10.98 -6.66 7.46
N ASP A 227 -10.82 -6.34 6.18
CA ASP A 227 -10.06 -7.11 5.22
C ASP A 227 -8.72 -6.42 4.91
N LEU A 228 -7.63 -7.14 5.06
CA LEU A 228 -6.26 -6.62 5.07
C LEU A 228 -5.46 -7.26 3.95
N ILE A 229 -5.35 -6.57 2.82
CA ILE A 229 -4.65 -7.04 1.63
C ILE A 229 -3.18 -6.65 1.72
N SER A 230 -2.28 -7.63 1.63
CA SER A 230 -0.82 -7.41 1.73
C SER A 230 -0.44 -6.61 2.97
N SER A 231 -0.70 -7.23 4.12
CA SER A 231 -0.77 -6.56 5.43
C SER A 231 0.58 -6.19 6.02
N VAL A 232 0.61 -5.04 6.68
CA VAL A 232 1.67 -4.63 7.62
C VAL A 232 1.05 -3.90 8.80
N LEU A 233 1.34 -4.34 10.02
CA LEU A 233 0.94 -3.66 11.27
C LEU A 233 2.14 -3.21 12.12
N ASP A 234 3.31 -3.80 11.89
CA ASP A 234 4.57 -3.45 12.53
C ASP A 234 5.65 -3.24 11.48
N LEU A 235 5.99 -1.98 11.22
CA LEU A 235 7.01 -1.62 10.22
C LEU A 235 8.43 -2.02 10.65
N SER A 236 8.66 -2.29 11.94
CA SER A 236 9.97 -2.77 12.40
C SER A 236 10.31 -4.15 11.83
N THR A 237 9.30 -4.96 11.52
CA THR A 237 9.47 -6.30 10.95
C THR A 237 10.00 -6.28 9.51
N LEU A 238 9.92 -5.13 8.83
CA LEU A 238 10.37 -4.91 7.46
C LEU A 238 11.70 -4.14 7.38
N THR A 239 12.28 -3.77 8.52
CA THR A 239 13.44 -2.86 8.59
C THR A 239 14.71 -3.64 8.86
N PHE A 240 15.67 -3.58 7.93
CA PHE A 240 17.00 -4.19 8.07
C PHE A 240 17.93 -3.24 8.86
N ALA A 241 17.65 -3.09 10.16
CA ALA A 241 18.41 -2.20 11.02
C ALA A 241 19.64 -2.90 11.64
N PRO A 242 20.76 -2.20 11.86
CA PRO A 242 21.90 -2.76 12.58
C PRO A 242 21.50 -3.23 13.99
N GLY A 243 21.83 -4.48 14.30
CA GLY A 243 21.52 -5.09 15.61
C GLY A 243 20.11 -5.72 15.70
N ASP A 244 19.28 -5.60 14.67
CA ASP A 244 17.99 -6.28 14.58
C ASP A 244 18.00 -7.32 13.46
N ASP A 245 17.94 -8.59 13.81
CA ASP A 245 17.99 -9.71 12.87
C ASP A 245 16.61 -10.15 12.36
N ARG A 246 15.50 -9.60 12.89
CA ARG A 246 14.15 -10.07 12.60
C ARG A 246 13.81 -9.99 11.11
N ALA A 247 14.11 -8.89 10.43
CA ALA A 247 13.81 -8.76 9.01
C ALA A 247 14.52 -9.82 8.16
N TYR A 248 15.78 -10.17 8.45
CA TYR A 248 16.52 -11.21 7.72
C TYR A 248 15.83 -12.59 7.88
N ILE A 249 15.36 -12.91 9.08
CA ILE A 249 14.64 -14.15 9.37
C ILE A 249 13.30 -14.15 8.63
N TYR A 250 12.55 -13.07 8.70
CA TYR A 250 11.19 -13.00 8.16
C TYR A 250 11.13 -12.96 6.64
N TYR A 251 12.11 -12.36 5.97
CA TYR A 251 12.15 -12.32 4.51
C TYR A 251 12.59 -13.64 3.88
N MET A 252 13.27 -14.50 4.65
CA MET A 252 13.90 -15.71 4.13
C MET A 252 12.92 -16.65 3.39
N PRO A 253 11.71 -16.98 3.90
CA PRO A 253 10.76 -17.81 3.16
C PRO A 253 10.25 -17.17 1.88
N SER A 254 10.11 -15.84 1.83
CA SER A 254 9.76 -15.11 0.60
C SER A 254 10.90 -15.14 -0.41
N TYR A 255 12.17 -15.01 0.03
CA TYR A 255 13.33 -15.23 -0.85
C TYR A 255 13.32 -16.63 -1.46
N ALA A 256 12.99 -17.65 -0.66
CA ALA A 256 12.88 -19.02 -1.15
C ALA A 256 11.77 -19.17 -2.21
N ALA A 257 10.60 -18.54 -1.98
CA ALA A 257 9.50 -18.52 -2.94
C ALA A 257 9.92 -17.89 -4.28
N VAL A 258 10.57 -16.74 -4.23
CA VAL A 258 11.01 -15.99 -5.41
C VAL A 258 12.10 -16.74 -6.18
N ALA A 259 13.07 -17.34 -5.47
CA ALA A 259 14.09 -18.18 -6.09
C ALA A 259 13.48 -19.42 -6.76
N TRP A 260 12.47 -20.01 -6.12
CA TRP A 260 11.72 -21.13 -6.69
C TRP A 260 10.98 -20.71 -7.97
N TYR A 261 10.29 -19.57 -7.97
CA TYR A 261 9.57 -19.03 -9.13
C TYR A 261 10.49 -18.82 -10.32
N HIS A 262 11.62 -18.13 -10.11
CA HIS A 262 12.59 -17.82 -11.16
C HIS A 262 13.49 -18.97 -11.57
N LYS A 263 13.26 -20.17 -11.03
CA LYS A 263 14.06 -21.38 -11.31
C LYS A 263 15.57 -21.14 -11.04
N ALA A 264 15.85 -20.39 -9.97
CA ALA A 264 17.23 -20.07 -9.56
C ALA A 264 17.85 -21.14 -8.66
N LEU A 265 17.06 -22.11 -8.18
CA LEU A 265 17.52 -23.18 -7.31
C LEU A 265 18.19 -24.30 -8.11
N LYS A 266 19.37 -24.79 -7.67
CA LYS A 266 20.04 -25.94 -8.28
C LYS A 266 19.19 -27.21 -8.22
N ASN A 267 18.55 -27.45 -7.09
CA ASN A 267 17.65 -28.57 -6.84
C ASN A 267 16.24 -28.04 -6.51
N ARG A 268 15.54 -27.56 -7.53
CA ARG A 268 14.22 -26.98 -7.34
C ARG A 268 13.18 -28.08 -7.01
N PRO A 269 12.53 -28.03 -5.83
CA PRO A 269 11.44 -28.95 -5.51
C PRO A 269 10.26 -28.81 -6.47
N ALA A 270 9.49 -29.88 -6.68
CA ALA A 270 8.31 -29.85 -7.55
C ALA A 270 7.21 -28.95 -6.94
N ASP A 271 6.95 -29.11 -5.64
CA ASP A 271 5.87 -28.44 -4.94
C ASP A 271 6.38 -27.30 -4.09
N LEU A 272 5.78 -26.10 -4.31
CA LEU A 272 6.15 -24.88 -3.61
C LEU A 272 5.78 -24.92 -2.12
N MET A 273 4.55 -25.35 -1.77
CA MET A 273 4.07 -25.20 -0.40
C MET A 273 4.87 -26.03 0.63
N PRO A 274 5.17 -27.32 0.41
CA PRO A 274 6.05 -28.06 1.31
C PRO A 274 7.45 -27.44 1.43
N PHE A 275 7.98 -26.91 0.34
CA PHE A 275 9.27 -26.21 0.34
C PHE A 275 9.23 -24.94 1.21
N LEU A 276 8.14 -24.18 1.18
CA LEU A 276 7.98 -22.99 2.03
C LEU A 276 7.83 -23.34 3.51
N GLU A 277 7.18 -24.48 3.84
CA GLU A 277 7.13 -24.95 5.23
C GLU A 277 8.54 -25.31 5.77
N GLU A 278 9.35 -25.98 4.95
CA GLU A 278 10.77 -26.23 5.30
C GLU A 278 11.54 -24.92 5.47
N ALA A 279 11.31 -23.95 4.59
CA ALA A 279 11.94 -22.64 4.65
C ALA A 279 11.54 -21.85 5.92
N ARG A 280 10.25 -21.87 6.31
CA ARG A 280 9.77 -21.28 7.58
C ARG A 280 10.44 -21.94 8.79
N HIS A 281 10.45 -23.26 8.82
CA HIS A 281 11.07 -23.99 9.92
C HIS A 281 12.57 -23.68 10.06
N PHE A 282 13.29 -23.70 8.94
CA PHE A 282 14.71 -23.33 8.92
C PHE A 282 14.93 -21.89 9.41
N ALA A 283 14.13 -20.94 8.95
CA ALA A 283 14.23 -19.54 9.35
C ALA A 283 14.05 -19.35 10.85
N GLN A 284 13.05 -20.01 11.43
CA GLN A 284 12.67 -19.87 12.84
C GLN A 284 13.63 -20.59 13.80
N VAL A 285 14.21 -21.72 13.40
CA VAL A 285 14.97 -22.60 14.31
C VAL A 285 16.47 -22.46 14.10
N GLU A 286 16.97 -22.78 12.91
CA GLU A 286 18.42 -22.85 12.65
C GLU A 286 19.01 -21.48 12.36
N TYR A 287 18.41 -20.74 11.44
CA TYR A 287 18.92 -19.43 11.00
C TYR A 287 18.84 -18.40 12.13
N ALA A 288 17.69 -18.29 12.80
CA ALA A 288 17.51 -17.39 13.94
C ALA A 288 18.52 -17.67 15.07
N ALA A 289 18.74 -18.95 15.39
CA ALA A 289 19.67 -19.34 16.45
C ALA A 289 21.13 -18.93 16.15
N VAL A 290 21.56 -19.04 14.90
CA VAL A 290 22.93 -18.65 14.52
C VAL A 290 23.05 -17.13 14.45
N LEU A 291 22.05 -16.42 13.93
CA LEU A 291 22.04 -14.95 13.92
C LEU A 291 22.09 -14.38 15.35
N PHE A 292 21.34 -14.97 16.28
CA PHE A 292 21.31 -14.54 17.68
C PHE A 292 22.69 -14.64 18.38
N LYS A 293 23.56 -15.54 17.95
CA LYS A 293 24.95 -15.65 18.47
C LYS A 293 25.83 -14.47 18.04
N GLY A 294 25.48 -13.77 16.95
CA GLY A 294 26.25 -12.65 16.42
C GLY A 294 27.71 -13.03 16.15
N SER A 295 28.65 -12.28 16.75
CA SER A 295 30.10 -12.54 16.61
C SER A 295 30.56 -13.83 17.30
N LYS A 296 29.75 -14.44 18.16
CA LYS A 296 30.04 -15.72 18.83
C LYS A 296 29.74 -16.95 17.98
N ALA A 297 29.06 -16.79 16.85
CA ALA A 297 28.83 -17.87 15.91
C ALA A 297 30.16 -18.33 15.29
N THR A 298 30.43 -19.63 15.38
CA THR A 298 31.66 -20.23 14.83
C THR A 298 31.65 -20.21 13.31
N ALA A 299 32.84 -20.33 12.68
CA ALA A 299 32.96 -20.44 11.24
C ALA A 299 32.18 -21.66 10.68
N THR A 300 32.20 -22.78 11.41
CA THR A 300 31.46 -24.00 11.05
C THR A 300 29.94 -23.77 11.06
N GLU A 301 29.40 -23.12 12.07
CA GLU A 301 27.97 -22.78 12.14
C GLU A 301 27.55 -21.84 11.02
N LYS A 302 28.36 -20.80 10.77
CA LYS A 302 28.12 -19.86 9.66
C LYS A 302 28.14 -20.57 8.29
N ALA A 303 29.10 -21.45 8.05
CA ALA A 303 29.19 -22.23 6.82
C ALA A 303 27.98 -23.16 6.62
N ALA A 304 27.55 -23.85 7.71
CA ALA A 304 26.38 -24.72 7.67
C ALA A 304 25.10 -23.95 7.30
N VAL A 305 24.87 -22.79 7.95
CA VAL A 305 23.71 -21.93 7.65
C VAL A 305 23.81 -21.31 6.26
N ALA A 306 25.00 -20.87 5.83
CA ALA A 306 25.20 -20.30 4.48
C ALA A 306 24.86 -21.31 3.38
N LYS A 307 25.24 -22.58 3.56
CA LYS A 307 24.90 -23.67 2.65
C LYS A 307 23.37 -23.88 2.57
N ARG A 308 22.69 -23.86 3.70
CA ARG A 308 21.21 -23.98 3.74
C ARG A 308 20.54 -22.76 3.08
N LEU A 309 20.99 -21.53 3.41
CA LEU A 309 20.50 -20.30 2.78
C LEU A 309 20.70 -20.33 1.26
N SER A 310 21.88 -20.75 0.79
CA SER A 310 22.15 -20.93 -0.64
C SER A 310 21.16 -21.89 -1.30
N GLY A 311 20.84 -23.00 -0.63
CA GLY A 311 19.89 -23.99 -1.10
C GLY A 311 18.47 -23.45 -1.23
N PHE A 312 18.04 -22.57 -0.32
CA PHE A 312 16.72 -21.96 -0.33
C PHE A 312 16.62 -20.73 -1.27
N THR A 313 17.65 -19.90 -1.28
CA THR A 313 17.59 -18.60 -1.93
C THR A 313 18.20 -18.55 -3.33
N GLY A 314 18.93 -19.60 -3.75
CA GLY A 314 19.63 -19.61 -5.03
C GLY A 314 20.89 -18.74 -5.07
N LEU A 315 21.19 -17.98 -4.01
CA LEU A 315 22.42 -17.19 -3.89
C LEU A 315 23.62 -18.08 -3.64
N SER A 316 24.82 -17.67 -4.02
CA SER A 316 26.03 -18.46 -3.74
C SER A 316 26.37 -18.45 -2.24
N GLU A 317 26.95 -19.54 -1.75
CA GLU A 317 27.42 -19.61 -0.35
C GLU A 317 28.43 -18.52 -0.03
N ASP A 318 29.31 -18.17 -0.98
CA ASP A 318 30.28 -17.08 -0.83
C ASP A 318 29.59 -15.71 -0.67
N TYR A 319 28.57 -15.44 -1.47
CA TYR A 319 27.78 -14.19 -1.34
C TYR A 319 27.12 -14.09 0.04
N VAL A 320 26.48 -15.16 0.48
CA VAL A 320 25.82 -15.23 1.79
C VAL A 320 26.83 -15.07 2.94
N LEU A 321 28.01 -15.69 2.84
CA LEU A 321 29.08 -15.56 3.85
C LEU A 321 29.66 -14.15 3.89
N ARG A 322 29.91 -13.52 2.73
CA ARG A 322 30.35 -12.11 2.65
C ARG A 322 29.34 -11.14 3.23
N ALA A 323 28.05 -11.41 3.09
CA ALA A 323 26.97 -10.67 3.74
C ALA A 323 26.84 -11.01 5.24
N ASN A 324 27.74 -11.82 5.81
CA ASN A 324 27.68 -12.31 7.20
C ASN A 324 26.29 -12.92 7.52
N LEU A 325 25.74 -13.69 6.61
CA LEU A 325 24.41 -14.33 6.62
C LEU A 325 23.23 -13.34 6.51
N ARG A 326 23.47 -12.04 6.39
CA ARG A 326 22.47 -10.96 6.46
C ARG A 326 22.28 -10.30 5.10
N VAL A 327 21.66 -11.03 4.18
CA VAL A 327 21.28 -10.51 2.87
C VAL A 327 19.97 -9.72 2.98
N ASN A 328 20.01 -8.43 2.76
CA ASN A 328 18.80 -7.59 2.79
C ASN A 328 18.03 -7.67 1.47
N LEU A 329 16.83 -7.08 1.46
CA LEU A 329 15.93 -7.11 0.30
C LEU A 329 16.57 -6.55 -0.98
N GLN A 330 17.25 -5.41 -0.90
CA GLN A 330 17.87 -4.78 -2.08
C GLN A 330 18.96 -5.67 -2.67
N GLN A 331 19.81 -6.22 -1.81
CA GLN A 331 20.84 -7.16 -2.19
C GLN A 331 20.27 -8.42 -2.84
N PHE A 332 19.20 -8.99 -2.26
CA PHE A 332 18.54 -10.17 -2.83
C PHE A 332 17.97 -9.88 -4.23
N ASN A 333 17.24 -8.78 -4.39
CA ASN A 333 16.62 -8.41 -5.65
C ASN A 333 17.68 -8.16 -6.76
N ALA A 334 18.80 -7.54 -6.40
CA ALA A 334 19.91 -7.29 -7.33
C ALA A 334 20.70 -8.55 -7.68
N GLU A 335 20.95 -9.45 -6.70
CA GLU A 335 21.84 -10.60 -6.88
C GLU A 335 21.16 -11.81 -7.54
N LEU A 336 19.89 -12.11 -7.20
CA LEU A 336 19.22 -13.34 -7.59
C LEU A 336 19.31 -13.65 -9.10
N LEU A 337 19.10 -12.63 -9.93
CA LEU A 337 19.05 -12.76 -11.39
C LEU A 337 20.20 -12.03 -12.10
N ARG A 338 21.22 -11.59 -11.36
CA ARG A 338 22.38 -10.84 -11.87
C ARG A 338 23.06 -11.52 -13.06
N SER A 339 23.23 -12.84 -13.01
CA SER A 339 23.82 -13.61 -14.10
C SER A 339 22.99 -13.60 -15.40
N ARG A 340 21.73 -13.22 -15.32
CA ARG A 340 20.82 -13.04 -16.47
C ARG A 340 20.70 -11.58 -16.91
N GLY A 341 21.43 -10.65 -16.27
CA GLY A 341 21.31 -9.21 -16.50
C GLY A 341 20.03 -8.59 -16.00
N LEU A 342 19.36 -9.23 -15.03
CA LEU A 342 18.02 -8.84 -14.54
C LEU A 342 18.03 -8.55 -13.03
N THR A 343 17.10 -7.71 -12.62
CA THR A 343 16.71 -7.52 -11.23
C THR A 343 15.25 -7.91 -11.03
N SER A 344 14.87 -8.37 -9.83
CA SER A 344 13.47 -8.70 -9.47
C SER A 344 12.78 -7.55 -8.75
N GLY A 345 11.44 -7.52 -8.80
CA GLY A 345 10.62 -6.48 -8.17
C GLY A 345 10.50 -6.61 -6.66
N ARG A 346 10.14 -5.51 -6.01
CA ARG A 346 9.78 -5.47 -4.59
C ARG A 346 8.27 -5.65 -4.39
N ILE A 347 7.47 -4.98 -5.18
CA ILE A 347 5.99 -5.05 -5.08
C ILE A 347 5.51 -6.43 -5.56
N ASP A 348 6.05 -6.91 -6.65
CA ASP A 348 5.83 -8.28 -7.11
C ASP A 348 7.14 -8.83 -7.68
N ALA A 349 7.73 -9.75 -6.96
CA ALA A 349 9.05 -10.28 -7.32
C ALA A 349 9.03 -11.20 -8.54
N ARG A 350 7.88 -11.48 -9.14
CA ARG A 350 7.76 -12.15 -10.44
C ARG A 350 8.15 -11.23 -11.59
N PHE A 351 7.92 -9.91 -11.43
CA PHE A 351 8.36 -8.91 -12.41
C PHE A 351 9.87 -8.77 -12.39
N THR A 352 10.43 -8.61 -13.58
CA THR A 352 11.88 -8.40 -13.79
C THR A 352 12.12 -7.23 -14.73
N SER A 353 13.25 -6.56 -14.57
CA SER A 353 13.76 -5.57 -15.53
C SER A 353 15.25 -5.73 -15.74
N TYR A 354 15.74 -5.24 -16.89
CA TYR A 354 17.17 -5.11 -17.10
C TYR A 354 17.75 -4.11 -16.11
N THR A 355 18.96 -4.40 -15.62
CA THR A 355 19.71 -3.46 -14.80
C THR A 355 20.75 -2.74 -15.65
N PHE A 356 20.94 -1.45 -15.38
CA PHE A 356 21.97 -0.65 -16.05
C PHE A 356 23.38 -1.01 -15.53
N ASP A 357 23.49 -1.25 -14.22
CA ASP A 357 24.74 -1.60 -13.57
C ASP A 357 24.67 -2.99 -12.92
N LEU A 358 25.39 -3.95 -13.51
CA LEU A 358 25.46 -5.32 -13.00
C LEU A 358 26.25 -5.45 -11.68
N LEU A 359 26.93 -4.41 -11.23
CA LEU A 359 27.66 -4.42 -9.96
C LEU A 359 26.86 -3.78 -8.82
N THR A 360 25.74 -3.17 -9.11
CA THR A 360 24.90 -2.56 -8.06
C THR A 360 24.37 -3.59 -7.05
N GLU A 361 24.28 -3.20 -5.79
CA GLU A 361 23.63 -3.94 -4.71
C GLU A 361 22.20 -3.41 -4.44
N THR A 362 21.71 -2.51 -5.30
CA THR A 362 20.39 -1.86 -5.15
C THR A 362 19.70 -1.80 -6.51
N ALA A 363 18.47 -2.29 -6.58
CA ALA A 363 17.67 -2.13 -7.79
C ALA A 363 17.36 -0.63 -8.02
N GLU A 364 17.60 -0.13 -9.23
CA GLU A 364 17.40 1.29 -9.57
C GLU A 364 15.91 1.68 -9.57
N THR A 365 15.07 0.78 -10.07
CA THR A 365 13.62 0.96 -10.16
C THR A 365 12.91 -0.35 -9.82
N ASP A 366 11.67 -0.25 -9.33
CA ASP A 366 10.84 -1.44 -9.17
C ASP A 366 10.26 -1.85 -10.54
N PRO A 367 10.61 -3.03 -11.07
CA PRO A 367 10.08 -3.54 -12.34
C PRO A 367 8.54 -3.56 -12.40
N PHE A 368 7.89 -3.79 -11.28
CA PHE A 368 6.43 -3.81 -11.18
C PHE A 368 5.82 -2.46 -11.60
N MET A 369 6.33 -1.35 -11.05
CA MET A 369 5.79 -0.01 -11.36
C MET A 369 5.96 0.33 -12.85
N ALA A 370 7.11 -0.05 -13.44
CA ALA A 370 7.34 0.09 -14.87
C ALA A 370 6.38 -0.79 -15.69
N GLY A 371 6.06 -1.98 -15.17
CA GLY A 371 5.24 -2.97 -15.86
C GLY A 371 3.76 -2.64 -15.94
N VAL A 372 3.17 -1.96 -14.94
CA VAL A 372 1.72 -1.75 -14.87
C VAL A 372 1.29 -0.30 -14.67
N GLY A 373 2.18 0.57 -14.18
CA GLY A 373 1.83 1.94 -13.78
C GLY A 373 1.19 2.77 -14.89
N GLY A 374 1.66 2.64 -16.13
CA GLY A 374 1.10 3.33 -17.29
C GLY A 374 -0.36 2.93 -17.58
N ALA A 375 -0.67 1.63 -17.49
CA ALA A 375 -2.01 1.11 -17.73
C ALA A 375 -3.02 1.63 -16.68
N PHE A 376 -2.66 1.58 -15.40
CA PHE A 376 -3.52 2.09 -14.32
C PHE A 376 -3.73 3.60 -14.39
N THR A 377 -2.65 4.36 -14.64
CA THR A 377 -2.75 5.83 -14.79
C THR A 377 -3.65 6.22 -15.95
N ALA A 378 -3.52 5.59 -17.10
CA ALA A 378 -4.36 5.86 -18.25
C ALA A 378 -5.83 5.45 -17.99
N ALA A 379 -6.04 4.28 -17.37
CA ALA A 379 -7.37 3.77 -17.08
C ALA A 379 -8.12 4.66 -16.09
N VAL A 380 -7.50 5.07 -14.96
CA VAL A 380 -8.16 5.89 -13.95
C VAL A 380 -8.53 7.28 -14.51
N ASN A 381 -7.64 7.90 -15.29
CA ASN A 381 -7.93 9.20 -15.90
C ASN A 381 -9.09 9.09 -16.91
N ARG A 382 -9.03 8.11 -17.82
CA ARG A 382 -10.08 7.88 -18.79
C ARG A 382 -11.43 7.59 -18.11
N TYR A 383 -11.45 6.73 -17.12
CA TYR A 383 -12.67 6.33 -16.41
C TYR A 383 -13.30 7.52 -15.66
N ASN A 384 -12.50 8.30 -14.93
CA ASN A 384 -12.99 9.50 -14.26
C ASN A 384 -13.58 10.52 -15.24
N HIS A 385 -12.91 10.77 -16.38
CA HIS A 385 -13.32 11.77 -17.33
C HIS A 385 -14.52 11.34 -18.21
N GLU A 386 -14.52 10.09 -18.67
CA GLU A 386 -15.49 9.62 -19.64
C GLU A 386 -16.76 9.02 -19.00
N GLU A 387 -16.62 8.25 -17.92
CA GLU A 387 -17.75 7.58 -17.28
C GLU A 387 -18.23 8.30 -16.02
N LEU A 388 -17.33 8.64 -15.11
CA LEU A 388 -17.69 9.34 -13.86
C LEU A 388 -17.91 10.84 -14.04
N LYS A 389 -17.53 11.43 -15.18
CA LYS A 389 -17.69 12.86 -15.51
C LYS A 389 -17.11 13.80 -14.46
N PHE A 390 -15.95 13.43 -13.90
CA PHE A 390 -15.29 14.17 -12.82
C PHE A 390 -13.83 14.48 -13.13
N GLY A 391 -13.35 15.66 -12.70
CA GLY A 391 -11.94 16.03 -12.66
C GLY A 391 -11.28 16.30 -13.99
N ARG A 392 -12.05 16.57 -15.09
CA ARG A 392 -11.51 16.73 -16.44
C ARG A 392 -10.41 17.80 -16.55
N ASP A 393 -10.54 18.88 -15.80
CA ASP A 393 -9.62 20.02 -15.82
C ASP A 393 -8.58 19.96 -14.69
N ARG A 394 -8.44 18.82 -14.04
CA ARG A 394 -7.55 18.62 -12.89
C ARG A 394 -6.70 17.36 -13.06
N GLN A 395 -5.46 17.44 -12.60
CA GLN A 395 -4.59 16.28 -12.57
C GLN A 395 -5.01 15.30 -11.46
N TYR A 396 -5.18 14.03 -11.83
CA TYR A 396 -5.26 12.93 -10.89
C TYR A 396 -3.86 12.58 -10.38
N LEU A 397 -3.63 12.68 -9.07
CA LEU A 397 -2.33 12.44 -8.45
C LEU A 397 -2.22 11.00 -7.98
N ASN A 398 -1.41 10.18 -8.64
CA ASN A 398 -1.20 8.78 -8.23
C ASN A 398 -0.59 8.67 -6.83
N SER A 399 0.21 9.66 -6.43
CA SER A 399 0.83 9.76 -5.11
C SER A 399 1.03 11.22 -4.71
N ASN A 400 1.03 11.51 -3.40
CA ASN A 400 1.35 12.83 -2.85
C ASN A 400 2.84 13.03 -2.54
N GLY A 401 3.68 12.00 -2.71
CA GLY A 401 5.11 12.06 -2.41
C GLY A 401 5.43 12.28 -0.92
N ALA A 402 4.48 12.03 -0.01
CA ALA A 402 4.63 12.33 1.41
C ALA A 402 5.53 11.34 2.19
N GLY A 403 5.96 10.24 1.57
CA GLY A 403 6.68 9.15 2.27
C GLY A 403 7.83 9.63 3.15
N GLY A 404 8.68 10.54 2.64
CA GLY A 404 9.81 11.13 3.42
C GLY A 404 9.40 12.20 4.44
N ARG A 405 8.15 12.68 4.40
CA ARG A 405 7.60 13.73 5.29
C ARG A 405 6.50 13.21 6.18
N TRP A 406 6.26 11.90 6.19
CA TRP A 406 5.20 11.26 6.95
C TRP A 406 5.52 11.27 8.45
N ASN A 407 4.57 11.74 9.26
CA ASN A 407 4.68 11.68 10.71
C ASN A 407 4.35 10.26 11.20
N TRP A 408 5.38 9.52 11.59
CA TRP A 408 5.24 8.17 12.15
C TRP A 408 4.99 8.16 13.66
N THR A 409 5.07 9.33 14.31
CA THR A 409 4.85 9.46 15.75
C THR A 409 3.37 9.31 16.06
N ARG A 410 3.04 8.43 17.02
CA ARG A 410 1.68 8.20 17.48
C ARG A 410 1.36 9.06 18.70
N GLN A 411 0.16 9.66 18.72
CA GLN A 411 -0.39 10.32 19.89
C GLN A 411 -1.00 9.27 20.82
N GLY A 412 -0.61 9.26 22.09
CA GLY A 412 -1.17 8.31 23.08
C GLY A 412 -0.52 6.94 23.15
N GLY A 413 0.55 6.70 22.42
CA GLY A 413 1.39 5.51 22.60
C GLY A 413 2.07 5.51 23.95
N GLY A 414 1.39 4.95 24.94
CA GLY A 414 1.73 4.74 26.34
C GLY A 414 3.08 5.25 26.83
N GLY A 415 3.20 6.53 27.14
CA GLY A 415 4.20 7.12 28.02
C GLY A 415 5.68 6.71 27.86
N SER A 416 6.07 6.12 26.73
CA SER A 416 7.47 5.76 26.52
C SER A 416 8.31 7.02 26.31
N PHE A 417 9.32 7.19 27.13
CA PHE A 417 10.31 8.26 26.99
C PHE A 417 11.11 8.11 25.66
N PHE A 418 11.16 6.90 25.11
CA PHE A 418 11.86 6.61 23.87
C PHE A 418 10.86 6.46 22.70
N PRO A 419 11.17 7.00 21.50
CA PRO A 419 10.38 6.74 20.31
C PRO A 419 10.29 5.23 20.06
N SER A 420 9.09 4.72 19.94
CA SER A 420 8.88 3.33 19.52
C SER A 420 8.88 3.23 17.98
N ALA A 421 9.28 2.08 17.44
CA ALA A 421 9.09 1.80 16.03
C ALA A 421 7.59 1.86 15.68
N PRO A 422 7.25 2.35 14.48
CA PRO A 422 5.84 2.46 14.06
C PRO A 422 5.15 1.09 14.06
N ASN A 423 4.18 0.91 14.96
CA ASN A 423 3.44 -0.33 15.19
C ASN A 423 2.01 -0.01 15.61
N VAL A 424 1.03 -0.66 14.98
CA VAL A 424 -0.40 -0.48 15.23
C VAL A 424 -1.12 -1.80 15.61
N GLN A 425 -0.37 -2.81 16.03
CA GLN A 425 -0.94 -4.06 16.51
C GLN A 425 -1.93 -3.83 17.66
N ASN A 426 -1.58 -2.93 18.57
CA ASN A 426 -2.43 -2.58 19.72
C ASN A 426 -3.76 -1.95 19.28
N ASP A 427 -3.79 -1.19 18.19
CA ASP A 427 -5.04 -0.61 17.69
C ASP A 427 -5.98 -1.69 17.19
N LEU A 428 -5.48 -2.65 16.41
CA LEU A 428 -6.28 -3.79 15.95
C LEU A 428 -6.72 -4.66 17.13
N ALA A 429 -5.80 -4.96 18.06
CA ALA A 429 -6.11 -5.73 19.26
C ALA A 429 -7.22 -5.05 20.08
N GLN A 430 -7.11 -3.75 20.31
CA GLN A 430 -8.12 -2.97 21.04
C GLN A 430 -9.48 -2.95 20.31
N ALA A 431 -9.46 -2.80 18.98
CA ALA A 431 -10.68 -2.87 18.18
C ALA A 431 -11.39 -4.23 18.32
N MET A 432 -10.63 -5.33 18.34
CA MET A 432 -11.16 -6.69 18.51
C MET A 432 -11.62 -6.96 19.96
N ILE A 433 -10.94 -6.43 20.96
CA ILE A 433 -11.34 -6.53 22.37
C ILE A 433 -12.64 -5.75 22.62
N THR A 434 -12.74 -4.54 22.09
CA THR A 434 -13.93 -3.69 22.24
C THR A 434 -15.13 -4.24 21.47
N ASN A 435 -14.89 -4.89 20.32
CA ASN A 435 -15.90 -5.55 19.51
C ASN A 435 -15.54 -7.04 19.32
N PRO A 436 -15.90 -7.93 20.24
CA PRO A 436 -15.55 -9.36 20.14
C PRO A 436 -16.17 -10.09 18.93
N ARG A 437 -17.08 -9.44 18.20
CA ARG A 437 -17.69 -9.98 16.98
C ARG A 437 -16.99 -9.51 15.70
N LEU A 438 -16.03 -8.59 15.80
CA LEU A 438 -15.24 -8.14 14.66
C LEU A 438 -14.50 -9.32 14.03
N LEU A 439 -14.70 -9.52 12.72
CA LEU A 439 -13.92 -10.46 11.93
C LEU A 439 -12.78 -9.75 11.22
N VAL A 440 -11.65 -10.42 11.13
CA VAL A 440 -10.47 -9.95 10.39
C VAL A 440 -10.07 -11.01 9.36
N GLN A 441 -9.88 -10.61 8.12
CA GLN A 441 -9.33 -11.45 7.07
C GLN A 441 -8.04 -10.82 6.55
N VAL A 442 -7.04 -11.65 6.25
CA VAL A 442 -5.72 -11.21 5.82
C VAL A 442 -5.37 -11.94 4.53
N GLU A 443 -5.07 -11.19 3.48
CA GLU A 443 -4.76 -11.68 2.15
C GLU A 443 -3.26 -11.51 1.86
N ASN A 444 -2.54 -12.61 1.65
CA ASN A 444 -1.07 -12.61 1.52
C ASN A 444 -0.62 -13.06 0.14
N GLY A 445 0.19 -12.25 -0.52
CA GLY A 445 0.92 -12.64 -1.73
C GLY A 445 2.21 -13.40 -1.39
N ILE A 446 2.43 -14.56 -1.98
CA ILE A 446 3.63 -15.39 -1.73
C ILE A 446 4.90 -14.71 -2.27
N TYR A 447 4.78 -13.97 -3.37
CA TYR A 447 5.89 -13.26 -4.03
C TYR A 447 5.93 -11.77 -3.69
N ASP A 448 5.18 -11.37 -2.67
CA ASP A 448 5.21 -10.01 -2.12
C ASP A 448 6.48 -9.79 -1.29
N MET A 449 7.33 -8.88 -1.72
CA MET A 449 8.54 -8.49 -1.03
C MET A 449 8.43 -7.12 -0.36
N ALA A 450 7.27 -6.44 -0.55
CA ALA A 450 6.97 -5.19 0.13
C ALA A 450 6.41 -5.44 1.54
N THR A 451 5.51 -6.42 1.65
CA THR A 451 4.91 -6.87 2.92
C THR A 451 4.86 -8.42 2.93
N PRO A 452 6.01 -9.08 3.13
CA PRO A 452 6.11 -10.53 3.07
C PRO A 452 5.15 -11.23 4.03
N PHE A 453 4.75 -12.46 3.72
CA PHE A 453 3.75 -13.18 4.49
C PHE A 453 4.24 -13.58 5.91
N MET A 454 5.52 -13.93 6.10
CA MET A 454 6.00 -14.39 7.41
C MET A 454 6.02 -13.28 8.49
N PRO A 455 6.44 -12.01 8.22
CA PRO A 455 6.25 -10.92 9.18
C PRO A 455 4.78 -10.71 9.55
N THR A 456 3.86 -10.89 8.58
CA THR A 456 2.42 -10.82 8.82
C THR A 456 1.96 -11.95 9.74
N GLU A 457 2.33 -13.19 9.46
CA GLU A 457 2.03 -14.35 10.32
C GLU A 457 2.52 -14.13 11.77
N PHE A 458 3.75 -13.64 11.90
CA PHE A 458 4.34 -13.32 13.20
C PHE A 458 3.52 -12.24 13.93
N THR A 459 3.23 -11.14 13.26
CA THR A 459 2.50 -9.99 13.82
C THR A 459 1.13 -10.42 14.35
N PHE A 460 0.37 -11.16 13.57
CA PHE A 460 -0.97 -11.60 13.95
C PHE A 460 -0.96 -12.66 15.06
N SER A 461 0.05 -13.52 15.13
CA SER A 461 0.21 -14.46 16.25
C SER A 461 0.64 -13.77 17.55
N HIS A 462 1.11 -12.53 17.48
CA HIS A 462 1.59 -11.74 18.63
C HIS A 462 0.70 -10.53 18.96
N LEU A 463 -0.58 -10.53 18.57
CA LEU A 463 -1.52 -9.45 18.91
C LEU A 463 -1.84 -9.35 20.41
N GLY A 464 -1.54 -10.37 21.22
CA GLY A 464 -1.79 -10.37 22.66
C GLY A 464 -3.28 -10.41 23.04
N ILE A 465 -4.15 -10.86 22.14
CA ILE A 465 -5.59 -11.03 22.38
C ILE A 465 -5.93 -12.43 22.87
N ALA A 466 -7.12 -12.59 23.51
CA ALA A 466 -7.61 -13.88 23.97
C ALA A 466 -7.74 -14.90 22.82
N ALA A 467 -7.52 -16.19 23.12
CA ALA A 467 -7.58 -17.26 22.13
C ALA A 467 -8.91 -17.32 21.36
N ASP A 468 -10.02 -16.96 22.00
CA ASP A 468 -11.32 -16.93 21.33
C ASP A 468 -11.43 -15.78 20.32
N LEU A 469 -10.81 -14.64 20.58
CA LEU A 469 -10.73 -13.55 19.62
C LEU A 469 -9.78 -13.89 18.46
N GLN A 470 -8.71 -14.63 18.72
CA GLN A 470 -7.78 -15.08 17.68
C GLN A 470 -8.49 -15.93 16.60
N LYS A 471 -9.55 -16.67 16.95
CA LYS A 471 -10.37 -17.44 16.01
C LYS A 471 -11.15 -16.58 15.01
N ASN A 472 -11.27 -15.29 15.26
CA ASN A 472 -11.91 -14.34 14.34
C ASN A 472 -10.97 -13.88 13.23
N ILE A 473 -9.69 -14.29 13.26
CA ILE A 473 -8.69 -13.93 12.25
C ILE A 473 -8.55 -15.09 11.27
N THR A 474 -8.61 -14.82 9.98
CA THR A 474 -8.40 -15.80 8.90
C THR A 474 -7.32 -15.30 7.95
N MET A 475 -6.37 -16.15 7.58
CA MET A 475 -5.35 -15.84 6.58
C MET A 475 -5.56 -16.61 5.29
N LYS A 476 -5.32 -15.96 4.17
CA LYS A 476 -5.35 -16.51 2.81
C LYS A 476 -4.01 -16.24 2.13
N TYR A 477 -3.65 -17.10 1.17
CA TYR A 477 -2.38 -17.03 0.45
C TYR A 477 -2.61 -17.20 -1.04
N TYR A 478 -1.90 -16.41 -1.83
CA TYR A 478 -2.03 -16.36 -3.28
C TYR A 478 -0.66 -16.50 -3.94
N PRO A 479 -0.50 -17.28 -5.01
CA PRO A 479 0.75 -17.37 -5.76
C PRO A 479 0.99 -16.13 -6.61
N SER A 480 0.90 -14.98 -5.99
CA SER A 480 1.02 -13.62 -6.55
C SER A 480 1.90 -12.73 -5.67
N GLY A 481 2.19 -11.51 -6.15
CA GLY A 481 2.83 -10.47 -5.36
C GLY A 481 1.86 -9.63 -4.54
N HIS A 482 2.23 -8.39 -4.27
CA HIS A 482 1.52 -7.43 -3.42
C HIS A 482 0.09 -7.11 -3.91
N MET A 483 -0.08 -6.95 -5.22
CA MET A 483 -1.36 -6.72 -5.87
C MET A 483 -1.84 -8.02 -6.53
N MET A 484 -2.30 -8.97 -5.71
CA MET A 484 -2.65 -10.32 -6.17
C MET A 484 -3.74 -10.35 -7.24
N TYR A 485 -4.58 -9.33 -7.29
CA TYR A 485 -5.63 -9.17 -8.30
C TYR A 485 -5.11 -8.89 -9.73
N LEU A 486 -3.81 -8.70 -9.92
CA LEU A 486 -3.22 -8.62 -11.26
C LEU A 486 -3.13 -9.97 -11.95
N GLN A 487 -3.22 -11.07 -11.22
CA GLN A 487 -3.30 -12.41 -11.77
C GLN A 487 -4.75 -12.87 -11.83
N ASP A 488 -5.20 -13.32 -13.01
CA ASP A 488 -6.61 -13.64 -13.25
C ASP A 488 -7.17 -14.68 -12.27
N ALA A 489 -6.45 -15.78 -12.04
CA ALA A 489 -6.89 -16.82 -11.11
C ALA A 489 -6.96 -16.31 -9.66
N ASP A 490 -5.97 -15.52 -9.24
CA ASP A 490 -5.91 -15.00 -7.88
C ASP A 490 -6.91 -13.86 -7.65
N ARG A 491 -7.24 -13.07 -8.70
CA ARG A 491 -8.32 -12.07 -8.65
C ARG A 491 -9.68 -12.74 -8.39
N VAL A 492 -9.97 -13.85 -9.07
CA VAL A 492 -11.19 -14.63 -8.83
C VAL A 492 -11.20 -15.18 -7.40
N ALA A 493 -10.11 -15.82 -6.97
CA ALA A 493 -10.00 -16.37 -5.62
C ALA A 493 -10.10 -15.29 -4.53
N LEU A 494 -9.46 -14.13 -4.71
CA LEU A 494 -9.55 -12.98 -3.81
C LEU A 494 -11.00 -12.49 -3.69
N ARG A 495 -11.66 -12.26 -4.83
CA ARG A 495 -13.07 -11.86 -4.86
C ARG A 495 -13.96 -12.83 -4.10
N ASP A 496 -13.81 -14.13 -4.32
CA ASP A 496 -14.64 -15.14 -3.68
C ASP A 496 -14.36 -15.24 -2.17
N ASN A 497 -13.12 -15.13 -1.76
CA ASN A 497 -12.73 -15.11 -0.34
C ASN A 497 -13.32 -13.87 0.37
N VAL A 498 -13.20 -12.68 -0.23
CA VAL A 498 -13.73 -11.43 0.35
C VAL A 498 -15.26 -11.41 0.33
N ALA A 499 -15.91 -11.93 -0.71
CA ALA A 499 -17.36 -12.07 -0.76
C ALA A 499 -17.87 -13.00 0.36
N ALA A 500 -17.26 -14.17 0.54
CA ALA A 500 -17.61 -15.10 1.63
C ALA A 500 -17.35 -14.49 3.02
N PHE A 501 -16.29 -13.69 3.16
CA PHE A 501 -16.00 -12.94 4.37
C PHE A 501 -17.07 -11.93 4.71
N ILE A 502 -17.50 -11.10 3.75
CA ILE A 502 -18.58 -10.11 3.91
C ILE A 502 -19.88 -10.82 4.28
N ASP A 503 -20.25 -11.89 3.58
CA ASP A 503 -21.45 -12.66 3.88
C ASP A 503 -21.45 -13.24 5.30
N ARG A 504 -20.31 -13.80 5.75
CA ARG A 504 -20.15 -14.35 7.09
C ARG A 504 -20.23 -13.28 8.18
N ALA A 505 -19.55 -12.14 7.98
CA ALA A 505 -19.50 -11.07 8.95
C ALA A 505 -20.81 -10.26 9.03
N SER A 506 -21.59 -10.22 7.96
CA SER A 506 -22.90 -9.53 7.93
C SER A 506 -24.01 -10.28 8.68
N ARG A 507 -23.85 -11.60 8.91
CA ARG A 507 -24.84 -12.45 9.61
C ARG A 507 -24.63 -12.55 11.12
N ARG A 508 -23.57 -11.93 11.64
CA ARG A 508 -23.21 -11.93 13.06
C ARG A 508 -23.77 -10.72 13.77
#